data_7054aea2eb7a4690bb8860f77c72ed7a
#
_entry.id   7054aea2eb7a4690bb8860f77c72ed7a
#
_cell.length_a   1.000
_cell.length_b   1.000
_cell.length_c   1.000
_cell.angle_alpha   90.00
_cell.angle_beta   90.00
_cell.angle_gamma   90.00
#
_symmetry.space_group_name_H-M   'P 1'
#
loop_
_entity.id
_entity.type
_entity.pdbx_description
1 polymer ?
#
loop_
_entity_poly.entity_id
_entity_poly.type
_entity_poly.pdbx_seq_one_letter_code
_entity_poly.pdbx_strand_id
1 'polypeptide(L)'
;WFESLAAPPITLDARRCVHAFNKHAACQQCAQLCPTSAIHLNDSVSLDEKKCIACGACLNICPTGAIAGDDDVAKLLAFISRLPKGQAVDLVCRTHPAAETSLSNADVAIRMNNCLAVLGPSVYASMLMAGYSRVTVRLEACSKCPLNQLAVHIKQTVLAAQQIIGDDNGDQIRFIESMDVIEDAKPSAAAQVVKVKQP
;
A
#
# COMPACT_ATOMS: atom_id res chain seq x y z
N TRP A 1 -7.59 3.87 25.61
CA TRP A 1 -6.21 4.38 25.50
C TRP A 1 -5.68 3.96 24.14
N PHE A 2 -5.97 4.77 23.12
CA PHE A 2 -5.26 4.68 21.86
C PHE A 2 -3.95 5.43 22.07
N GLU A 3 -2.86 4.74 22.34
CA GLU A 3 -1.56 5.28 22.01
C GLU A 3 -1.55 5.47 20.49
N SER A 4 -1.61 6.72 20.08
CA SER A 4 -1.31 7.16 18.75
C SER A 4 0.11 6.68 18.44
N LEU A 5 0.24 5.56 17.76
CA LEU A 5 1.47 5.25 17.03
C LEU A 5 1.58 6.33 15.97
N ALA A 6 2.30 7.39 16.29
CA ALA A 6 2.51 8.50 15.41
C ALA A 6 3.11 7.95 14.11
N ALA A 7 2.26 7.90 13.07
CA ALA A 7 2.78 7.63 11.74
C ALA A 7 3.77 8.76 11.41
N PRO A 8 4.88 8.47 10.73
CA PRO A 8 5.85 9.49 10.37
C PRO A 8 5.15 10.61 9.61
N PRO A 9 5.50 11.87 9.89
CA PRO A 9 4.82 13.00 9.29
C PRO A 9 4.97 12.98 7.78
N ILE A 10 3.85 13.19 7.08
CA ILE A 10 3.88 13.47 5.65
C ILE A 10 4.41 14.90 5.49
N THR A 11 5.42 15.07 4.65
CA THR A 11 5.99 16.36 4.29
C THR A 11 5.69 16.71 2.85
N LEU A 12 5.56 18.00 2.56
CA LEU A 12 5.24 18.49 1.24
C LEU A 12 6.22 19.59 0.82
N ASP A 13 6.94 19.35 -0.27
CA ASP A 13 7.76 20.39 -0.94
C ASP A 13 6.97 20.97 -2.12
N ALA A 14 6.33 22.11 -1.88
CA ALA A 14 5.51 22.78 -2.89
C ALA A 14 6.30 23.14 -4.16
N ARG A 15 7.61 23.37 -4.06
CA ARG A 15 8.47 23.72 -5.21
C ARG A 15 8.59 22.55 -6.21
N ARG A 16 8.38 21.32 -5.77
CA ARG A 16 8.42 20.13 -6.64
C ARG A 16 7.07 19.81 -7.28
N CYS A 17 6.00 20.46 -6.82
CA CYS A 17 4.67 20.27 -7.40
C CYS A 17 4.59 20.88 -8.81
N VAL A 18 3.89 20.22 -9.73
CA VAL A 18 3.68 20.74 -11.10
C VAL A 18 3.06 22.14 -11.10
N HIS A 19 2.25 22.47 -10.10
CA HIS A 19 1.64 23.80 -9.95
C HIS A 19 2.67 24.91 -9.67
N ALA A 20 3.86 24.57 -9.13
CA ALA A 20 4.94 25.54 -8.95
C ALA A 20 5.58 25.97 -10.28
N PHE A 21 5.54 25.11 -11.28
CA PHE A 21 6.12 25.36 -12.61
C PHE A 21 5.08 25.88 -13.61
N ASN A 22 3.82 25.48 -13.43
CA ASN A 22 2.75 25.86 -14.31
C ASN A 22 1.45 26.09 -13.52
N LYS A 23 1.07 27.35 -13.36
CA LYS A 23 -0.17 27.76 -12.68
C LYS A 23 -1.45 27.25 -13.35
N HIS A 24 -1.37 26.81 -14.61
CA HIS A 24 -2.47 26.19 -15.34
C HIS A 24 -2.43 24.65 -15.30
N ALA A 25 -1.56 24.06 -14.48
CA ALA A 25 -1.53 22.62 -14.33
C ALA A 25 -2.87 22.09 -13.79
N ALA A 26 -3.36 21.03 -14.42
CA ALA A 26 -4.63 20.39 -14.03
C ALA A 26 -4.46 19.17 -13.11
N CYS A 27 -3.25 18.93 -12.58
CA CYS A 27 -2.98 17.78 -11.71
C CYS A 27 -3.70 17.93 -10.37
N GLN A 28 -4.53 16.96 -10.02
CA GLN A 28 -5.28 16.92 -8.75
C GLN A 28 -5.15 15.56 -8.03
N GLN A 29 -4.26 14.68 -8.48
CA GLN A 29 -4.20 13.29 -8.06
C GLN A 29 -4.11 13.11 -6.54
N CYS A 30 -3.20 13.83 -5.88
CA CYS A 30 -3.03 13.71 -4.43
C CYS A 30 -4.22 14.26 -3.63
N ALA A 31 -4.85 15.35 -4.09
CA ALA A 31 -6.02 15.94 -3.44
C ALA A 31 -7.26 15.06 -3.60
N GLN A 32 -7.49 14.50 -4.80
CA GLN A 32 -8.62 13.61 -5.08
C GLN A 32 -8.50 12.28 -4.32
N LEU A 33 -7.27 11.79 -4.13
CA LEU A 33 -7.05 10.53 -3.43
C LEU A 33 -7.10 10.70 -1.91
N CYS A 34 -6.91 11.91 -1.37
CA CYS A 34 -6.84 12.13 0.06
C CYS A 34 -8.18 11.86 0.76
N PRO A 35 -8.27 10.84 1.64
CA PRO A 35 -9.53 10.44 2.27
C PRO A 35 -10.09 11.48 3.25
N THR A 36 -9.25 12.39 3.73
CA THR A 36 -9.61 13.43 4.71
C THR A 36 -9.60 14.83 4.11
N SER A 37 -9.38 14.94 2.79
CA SER A 37 -9.24 16.24 2.10
C SER A 37 -8.23 17.17 2.77
N ALA A 38 -7.10 16.59 3.24
CA ALA A 38 -6.04 17.34 3.89
C ALA A 38 -5.11 18.09 2.91
N ILE A 39 -5.19 17.80 1.60
CA ILE A 39 -4.34 18.42 0.58
C ILE A 39 -5.17 19.43 -0.20
N HIS A 40 -4.69 20.67 -0.22
CA HIS A 40 -5.32 21.78 -0.92
C HIS A 40 -4.47 22.25 -2.09
N LEU A 41 -5.12 22.57 -3.22
CA LEU A 41 -4.51 23.00 -4.48
C LEU A 41 -5.05 24.40 -4.87
N ASN A 42 -4.83 25.37 -4.02
CA ASN A 42 -5.24 26.75 -4.30
C ASN A 42 -4.12 27.45 -5.11
N ASP A 43 -3.61 28.59 -4.62
CA ASP A 43 -2.48 29.32 -5.24
C ASP A 43 -1.18 28.49 -5.21
N SER A 44 -1.04 27.62 -4.23
CA SER A 44 0.03 26.63 -4.09
C SER A 44 -0.50 25.36 -3.45
N VAL A 45 0.22 24.26 -3.61
CA VAL A 45 -0.13 23.00 -2.90
C VAL A 45 0.22 23.16 -1.41
N SER A 46 -0.72 22.77 -0.54
CA SER A 46 -0.54 22.81 0.91
C SER A 46 -1.15 21.60 1.60
N LEU A 47 -0.65 21.28 2.80
CA LEU A 47 -1.10 20.16 3.62
C LEU A 47 -1.68 20.69 4.94
N ASP A 48 -2.92 20.33 5.22
CA ASP A 48 -3.52 20.51 6.54
C ASP A 48 -3.10 19.35 7.45
N GLU A 49 -2.10 19.59 8.29
CA GLU A 49 -1.54 18.57 9.19
C GLU A 49 -2.57 18.06 10.21
N LYS A 50 -3.56 18.88 10.58
CA LYS A 50 -4.60 18.48 11.55
C LYS A 50 -5.60 17.47 10.93
N LYS A 51 -5.81 17.54 9.63
CA LYS A 51 -6.66 16.60 8.90
C LYS A 51 -5.88 15.40 8.39
N CYS A 52 -4.56 15.49 8.28
CA CYS A 52 -3.72 14.43 7.77
C CYS A 52 -3.65 13.27 8.78
N ILE A 53 -4.09 12.09 8.35
CA ILE A 53 -4.04 10.85 9.14
C ILE A 53 -2.83 9.98 8.78
N ALA A 54 -1.90 10.50 8.00
CA ALA A 54 -0.69 9.82 7.55
C ALA A 54 -0.94 8.42 6.94
N CYS A 55 -2.00 8.27 6.14
CA CYS A 55 -2.31 6.99 5.47
C CYS A 55 -1.33 6.62 4.36
N GLY A 56 -0.55 7.60 3.85
CA GLY A 56 0.49 7.41 2.85
C GLY A 56 0.02 7.32 1.39
N ALA A 57 -1.28 7.30 1.11
CA ALA A 57 -1.80 7.14 -0.25
C ALA A 57 -1.27 8.19 -1.25
N CYS A 58 -1.03 9.42 -0.78
CA CYS A 58 -0.51 10.51 -1.60
C CYS A 58 0.98 10.38 -1.98
N LEU A 59 1.76 9.54 -1.28
CA LEU A 59 3.19 9.36 -1.55
C LEU A 59 3.43 8.71 -2.91
N ASN A 60 2.66 7.66 -3.19
CA ASN A 60 2.80 6.90 -4.42
C ASN A 60 2.17 7.59 -5.64
N ILE A 61 1.08 8.35 -5.45
CA ILE A 61 0.33 8.94 -6.56
C ILE A 61 0.96 10.23 -7.10
N CYS A 62 1.87 10.88 -6.34
CA CYS A 62 2.50 12.13 -6.76
C CYS A 62 3.53 11.91 -7.86
N PRO A 63 3.31 12.39 -9.11
CA PRO A 63 4.21 12.10 -10.23
C PRO A 63 5.57 12.81 -10.12
N THR A 64 5.67 13.83 -9.28
CA THR A 64 6.90 14.63 -9.11
C THR A 64 7.60 14.35 -7.79
N GLY A 65 7.04 13.49 -6.93
CA GLY A 65 7.56 13.26 -5.59
C GLY A 65 7.60 14.52 -4.72
N ALA A 66 6.64 15.42 -4.90
CA ALA A 66 6.49 16.61 -4.05
C ALA A 66 6.05 16.26 -2.62
N ILE A 67 5.51 15.06 -2.43
CA ILE A 67 5.07 14.56 -1.13
C ILE A 67 6.02 13.46 -0.69
N ALA A 68 6.55 13.56 0.51
CA ALA A 68 7.48 12.61 1.09
C ALA A 68 7.03 12.17 2.49
N GLY A 69 7.44 10.99 2.89
CA GLY A 69 7.14 10.40 4.19
C GLY A 69 7.70 8.99 4.28
N ASP A 70 7.55 8.35 5.42
CA ASP A 70 7.89 6.93 5.55
C ASP A 70 6.74 6.08 4.97
N ASP A 71 7.00 5.48 3.81
CA ASP A 71 6.05 4.62 3.10
C ASP A 71 6.26 3.13 3.36
N ASP A 72 7.21 2.78 4.24
CA ASP A 72 7.64 1.40 4.49
C ASP A 72 8.17 0.65 3.26
N VAL A 73 8.18 1.24 2.06
CA VAL A 73 8.57 0.55 0.83
C VAL A 73 10.02 0.08 0.89
N ALA A 74 10.93 0.95 1.31
CA ALA A 74 12.35 0.59 1.45
C ALA A 74 12.54 -0.56 2.46
N LYS A 75 11.82 -0.54 3.57
CA LYS A 75 11.83 -1.60 4.59
C LYS A 75 11.25 -2.90 4.06
N LEU A 76 10.13 -2.81 3.34
CA LEU A 76 9.52 -3.95 2.67
C LEU A 76 10.49 -4.60 1.69
N LEU A 77 11.09 -3.82 0.79
CA LEU A 77 12.04 -4.31 -0.22
C LEU A 77 13.28 -4.94 0.44
N ALA A 78 13.82 -4.31 1.48
CA ALA A 78 14.93 -4.87 2.24
C ALA A 78 14.56 -6.16 2.99
N PHE A 79 13.32 -6.28 3.43
CA PHE A 79 12.84 -7.49 4.09
C PHE A 79 12.66 -8.63 3.08
N ILE A 80 11.96 -8.39 1.97
CA ILE A 80 11.71 -9.41 0.95
C ILE A 80 13.01 -9.91 0.30
N SER A 81 14.05 -9.06 0.20
CA SER A 81 15.34 -9.49 -0.35
C SER A 81 16.02 -10.60 0.48
N ARG A 82 15.60 -10.80 1.74
CA ARG A 82 16.16 -11.79 2.67
C ARG A 82 15.32 -13.05 2.78
N LEU A 83 14.08 -13.02 2.31
CA LEU A 83 13.20 -14.19 2.33
C LEU A 83 13.60 -15.21 1.25
N PRO A 84 13.36 -16.51 1.48
CA PRO A 84 13.56 -17.53 0.47
C PRO A 84 12.74 -17.24 -0.79
N LYS A 85 13.31 -17.51 -1.96
CA LYS A 85 12.62 -17.39 -3.24
C LYS A 85 11.53 -18.47 -3.38
N GLY A 86 10.58 -18.23 -4.26
CA GLY A 86 9.50 -19.17 -4.54
C GLY A 86 8.33 -19.11 -3.55
N GLN A 87 8.44 -18.32 -2.49
CA GLN A 87 7.36 -18.18 -1.50
C GLN A 87 6.17 -17.39 -2.04
N ALA A 88 4.98 -17.75 -1.56
CA ALA A 88 3.76 -16.97 -1.70
C ALA A 88 3.62 -16.01 -0.51
N VAL A 89 3.29 -14.75 -0.78
CA VAL A 89 3.25 -13.67 0.22
C VAL A 89 1.88 -13.04 0.27
N ASP A 90 1.33 -12.91 1.49
CA ASP A 90 0.18 -12.05 1.77
C ASP A 90 0.65 -10.69 2.28
N LEU A 91 0.14 -9.60 1.69
CA LEU A 91 0.33 -8.24 2.18
C LEU A 91 -0.92 -7.79 2.94
N VAL A 92 -0.74 -7.37 4.18
CA VAL A 92 -1.81 -6.89 5.05
C VAL A 92 -1.50 -5.52 5.61
N CYS A 93 -2.52 -4.67 5.77
CA CYS A 93 -2.35 -3.36 6.38
C CYS A 93 -2.22 -3.46 7.91
N ARG A 94 -1.84 -2.34 8.55
CA ARG A 94 -1.64 -2.27 10.02
C ARG A 94 -2.86 -2.65 10.83
N THR A 95 -4.05 -2.38 10.33
CA THR A 95 -5.34 -2.57 11.03
C THR A 95 -6.05 -3.86 10.64
N HIS A 96 -5.44 -4.70 9.82
CA HIS A 96 -6.06 -5.95 9.38
C HIS A 96 -6.24 -6.91 10.57
N PRO A 97 -7.47 -7.33 10.92
CA PRO A 97 -7.74 -8.06 12.16
C PRO A 97 -7.23 -9.51 12.15
N ALA A 98 -7.26 -10.16 11.00
CA ALA A 98 -7.07 -11.61 10.89
C ALA A 98 -5.68 -12.03 10.39
N ALA A 99 -4.70 -11.13 10.33
CA ALA A 99 -3.39 -11.43 9.77
C ALA A 99 -2.62 -12.53 10.52
N GLU A 100 -3.02 -12.85 11.73
CA GLU A 100 -2.33 -13.83 12.57
C GLU A 100 -2.98 -15.23 12.50
N THR A 101 -4.18 -15.34 11.97
CA THR A 101 -4.99 -16.56 12.07
C THR A 101 -5.40 -17.20 10.74
N SER A 102 -5.39 -16.45 9.65
CA SER A 102 -5.80 -16.98 8.33
C SER A 102 -5.00 -16.36 7.21
N LEU A 103 -4.20 -17.17 6.54
CA LEU A 103 -3.48 -16.79 5.34
C LEU A 103 -4.18 -17.36 4.11
N SER A 104 -4.05 -16.69 2.98
CA SER A 104 -4.63 -17.12 1.70
C SER A 104 -3.77 -18.17 0.99
N ASN A 105 -3.38 -19.24 1.64
CA ASN A 105 -2.35 -20.20 1.15
C ASN A 105 -1.00 -19.51 0.89
N ALA A 106 -0.64 -18.51 1.69
CA ALA A 106 0.66 -17.89 1.64
C ALA A 106 1.63 -18.55 2.63
N ASP A 107 2.92 -18.54 2.30
CA ASP A 107 3.97 -19.01 3.19
C ASP A 107 4.31 -17.96 4.25
N VAL A 108 4.14 -16.68 3.89
CA VAL A 108 4.45 -15.52 4.74
C VAL A 108 3.37 -14.47 4.62
N ALA A 109 2.94 -13.89 5.75
CA ALA A 109 2.18 -12.64 5.76
C ALA A 109 3.06 -11.49 6.21
N ILE A 110 3.09 -10.42 5.43
CA ILE A 110 3.83 -9.20 5.76
C ILE A 110 2.84 -8.12 6.16
N ARG A 111 2.94 -7.68 7.43
CA ARG A 111 2.13 -6.59 7.95
C ARG A 111 2.85 -5.26 7.76
N MET A 112 2.25 -4.38 6.95
CA MET A 112 2.71 -3.00 6.77
C MET A 112 2.34 -2.14 7.99
N ASN A 113 3.11 -1.09 8.26
CA ASN A 113 2.75 -0.10 9.28
C ASN A 113 1.74 0.94 8.74
N ASN A 114 1.57 1.01 7.44
CA ASN A 114 0.67 1.92 6.73
C ASN A 114 -0.55 1.21 6.11
N CYS A 115 -1.44 1.97 5.50
CA CYS A 115 -2.43 1.45 4.57
C CYS A 115 -1.72 0.91 3.31
N LEU A 116 -2.23 -0.17 2.71
CA LEU A 116 -1.67 -0.72 1.47
C LEU A 116 -1.76 0.25 0.27
N ALA A 117 -2.57 1.30 0.36
CA ALA A 117 -2.61 2.37 -0.64
C ALA A 117 -1.29 3.13 -0.80
N VAL A 118 -0.33 2.97 0.11
CA VAL A 118 1.03 3.51 0.00
C VAL A 118 1.86 2.79 -1.07
N LEU A 119 1.51 1.56 -1.43
CA LEU A 119 2.27 0.74 -2.37
C LEU A 119 1.94 1.09 -3.82
N GLY A 120 2.97 1.36 -4.62
CA GLY A 120 2.84 1.56 -6.06
C GLY A 120 2.91 0.25 -6.86
N PRO A 121 2.53 0.26 -8.15
CA PRO A 121 2.53 -0.93 -8.98
C PRO A 121 3.95 -1.52 -9.15
N SER A 122 4.98 -0.67 -9.15
CA SER A 122 6.37 -1.10 -9.23
C SER A 122 6.83 -1.94 -8.03
N VAL A 123 6.24 -1.73 -6.86
CA VAL A 123 6.57 -2.52 -5.65
C VAL A 123 6.13 -3.96 -5.83
N TYR A 124 4.89 -4.18 -6.30
CA TYR A 124 4.38 -5.53 -6.58
C TYR A 124 5.19 -6.23 -7.66
N ALA A 125 5.49 -5.52 -8.76
CA ALA A 125 6.34 -6.04 -9.83
C ALA A 125 7.74 -6.42 -9.32
N SER A 126 8.35 -5.59 -8.46
CA SER A 126 9.66 -5.86 -7.85
C SER A 126 9.64 -7.14 -6.98
N MET A 127 8.54 -7.42 -6.30
CA MET A 127 8.40 -8.64 -5.50
C MET A 127 8.45 -9.88 -6.40
N LEU A 128 7.72 -9.90 -7.50
CA LEU A 128 7.77 -11.03 -8.44
C LEU A 128 9.16 -11.15 -9.10
N MET A 129 9.77 -10.04 -9.50
CA MET A 129 11.14 -10.05 -10.03
C MET A 129 12.17 -10.54 -9.00
N ALA A 130 11.92 -10.35 -7.71
CA ALA A 130 12.73 -10.92 -6.64
C ALA A 130 12.55 -12.44 -6.49
N GLY A 131 11.61 -13.05 -7.22
CA GLY A 131 11.42 -14.49 -7.29
C GLY A 131 10.32 -15.03 -6.37
N TYR A 132 9.37 -14.20 -5.95
CA TYR A 132 8.18 -14.68 -5.23
C TYR A 132 7.20 -15.32 -6.22
N SER A 133 6.58 -16.42 -5.81
CA SER A 133 5.64 -17.16 -6.66
C SER A 133 4.29 -16.45 -6.78
N ARG A 134 3.88 -15.75 -5.72
CA ARG A 134 2.60 -15.05 -5.66
C ARG A 134 2.61 -13.93 -4.61
N VAL A 135 1.95 -12.83 -4.93
CA VAL A 135 1.70 -11.72 -4.00
C VAL A 135 0.19 -11.52 -3.90
N THR A 136 -0.37 -11.69 -2.72
CA THR A 136 -1.79 -11.49 -2.46
C THR A 136 -2.00 -10.26 -1.59
N VAL A 137 -2.79 -9.32 -2.08
CA VAL A 137 -3.15 -8.08 -1.36
C VAL A 137 -4.48 -8.31 -0.63
N ARG A 138 -4.45 -8.25 0.70
CA ARG A 138 -5.58 -8.60 1.56
C ARG A 138 -6.46 -7.37 1.80
N LEU A 139 -7.66 -7.35 1.22
CA LEU A 139 -8.60 -6.22 1.26
C LEU A 139 -9.91 -6.53 2.00
N GLU A 140 -10.11 -7.73 2.47
CA GLU A 140 -11.37 -8.16 3.10
C GLU A 140 -11.76 -7.30 4.33
N ALA A 141 -10.77 -6.73 5.02
CA ALA A 141 -11.03 -5.82 6.12
C ALA A 141 -11.40 -4.39 5.68
N CYS A 142 -11.19 -4.05 4.40
CA CYS A 142 -11.41 -2.69 3.89
C CYS A 142 -12.89 -2.28 3.91
N SER A 143 -13.82 -3.23 3.79
CA SER A 143 -15.27 -2.94 3.83
C SER A 143 -15.73 -2.29 5.14
N LYS A 144 -15.05 -2.58 6.25
CA LYS A 144 -15.31 -2.02 7.59
C LYS A 144 -14.30 -0.95 8.02
N CYS A 145 -13.38 -0.58 7.12
CA CYS A 145 -12.33 0.39 7.42
C CYS A 145 -12.82 1.82 7.18
N PRO A 146 -12.50 2.80 8.04
CA PRO A 146 -12.77 4.21 7.77
C PRO A 146 -12.15 4.74 6.47
N LEU A 147 -11.13 4.02 5.95
CA LEU A 147 -10.43 4.34 4.71
C LEU A 147 -10.89 3.46 3.53
N ASN A 148 -12.10 2.90 3.57
CA ASN A 148 -12.63 1.97 2.57
C ASN A 148 -12.55 2.52 1.14
N GLN A 149 -12.69 3.83 0.94
CA GLN A 149 -12.55 4.50 -0.37
C GLN A 149 -11.19 4.28 -1.03
N LEU A 150 -10.13 4.01 -0.25
CA LEU A 150 -8.80 3.70 -0.80
C LEU A 150 -8.71 2.28 -1.38
N ALA A 151 -9.65 1.40 -1.11
CA ALA A 151 -9.65 0.04 -1.66
C ALA A 151 -9.70 0.04 -3.20
N VAL A 152 -10.46 0.97 -3.79
CA VAL A 152 -10.53 1.13 -5.25
C VAL A 152 -9.16 1.47 -5.82
N HIS A 153 -8.44 2.41 -5.20
CA HIS A 153 -7.09 2.78 -5.61
C HIS A 153 -6.11 1.60 -5.49
N ILE A 154 -6.16 0.85 -4.39
CA ILE A 154 -5.30 -0.34 -4.21
C ILE A 154 -5.56 -1.37 -5.31
N LYS A 155 -6.82 -1.65 -5.65
CA LYS A 155 -7.17 -2.56 -6.74
C LYS A 155 -6.63 -2.08 -8.09
N GLN A 156 -6.81 -0.80 -8.41
CA GLN A 156 -6.26 -0.21 -9.63
C GLN A 156 -4.74 -0.33 -9.70
N THR A 157 -4.05 -0.16 -8.56
CA THR A 157 -2.60 -0.31 -8.45
C THR A 157 -2.16 -1.75 -8.72
N VAL A 158 -2.90 -2.73 -8.18
CA VAL A 158 -2.65 -4.16 -8.44
C VAL A 158 -2.84 -4.49 -9.93
N LEU A 159 -3.94 -4.03 -10.54
CA LEU A 159 -4.20 -4.21 -11.96
C LEU A 159 -3.12 -3.56 -12.84
N ALA A 160 -2.65 -2.38 -12.48
CA ALA A 160 -1.54 -1.72 -13.17
C ALA A 160 -0.23 -2.52 -13.05
N ALA A 161 0.02 -3.14 -11.89
CA ALA A 161 1.18 -4.01 -11.71
C ALA A 161 1.10 -5.25 -12.60
N GLN A 162 -0.06 -5.90 -12.72
CA GLN A 162 -0.30 -7.01 -13.63
C GLN A 162 0.01 -6.62 -15.08
N GLN A 163 -0.40 -5.44 -15.53
CA GLN A 163 -0.08 -4.92 -16.86
C GLN A 163 1.41 -4.70 -17.09
N ILE A 164 2.15 -4.22 -16.07
CA ILE A 164 3.60 -3.98 -16.15
C ILE A 164 4.37 -5.30 -16.36
N ILE A 165 3.93 -6.37 -15.72
CA ILE A 165 4.61 -7.68 -15.80
C ILE A 165 4.23 -8.46 -17.06
N GLY A 166 3.26 -7.99 -17.83
CA GLY A 166 2.79 -8.69 -19.02
C GLY A 166 2.05 -9.98 -18.69
N ASP A 167 1.13 -9.90 -17.79
CA ASP A 167 0.55 -11.02 -17.09
C ASP A 167 -0.47 -11.79 -17.94
N ASP A 168 -0.02 -12.83 -18.61
CA ASP A 168 -0.88 -13.95 -19.01
C ASP A 168 -1.30 -14.82 -17.78
N ASN A 169 -0.79 -14.50 -16.58
CA ASN A 169 -0.93 -15.24 -15.33
C ASN A 169 -1.42 -14.33 -14.19
N GLY A 170 -2.60 -13.71 -14.32
CA GLY A 170 -3.23 -12.84 -13.28
C GLY A 170 -3.31 -13.40 -11.86
N ASP A 171 -2.80 -14.62 -11.65
CA ASP A 171 -2.69 -15.28 -10.36
C ASP A 171 -1.43 -14.92 -9.56
N GLN A 172 -0.41 -14.34 -10.19
CA GLN A 172 0.85 -14.00 -9.49
C GLN A 172 0.71 -12.78 -8.60
N ILE A 173 -0.04 -11.75 -9.04
CA ILE A 173 -0.45 -10.64 -8.19
C ILE A 173 -1.97 -10.62 -8.17
N ARG A 174 -2.57 -10.74 -7.00
CA ARG A 174 -4.02 -10.73 -6.85
C ARG A 174 -4.44 -9.97 -5.59
N PHE A 175 -5.72 -9.66 -5.49
CA PHE A 175 -6.32 -9.17 -4.24
C PHE A 175 -7.48 -10.06 -3.81
N ILE A 176 -7.75 -10.08 -2.50
CA ILE A 176 -8.86 -10.80 -1.88
C ILE A 176 -9.73 -9.80 -1.12
N GLU A 177 -11.03 -9.78 -1.42
CA GLU A 177 -12.01 -8.86 -0.83
C GLU A 177 -12.99 -9.54 0.14
N SER A 178 -13.09 -10.87 0.09
CA SER A 178 -14.02 -11.65 0.90
C SER A 178 -13.29 -12.78 1.61
N MET A 179 -13.71 -13.08 2.82
CA MET A 179 -13.18 -14.22 3.59
C MET A 179 -13.58 -15.56 2.99
N ASP A 180 -14.67 -15.63 2.21
CA ASP A 180 -15.18 -16.86 1.62
C ASP A 180 -14.19 -17.49 0.62
N VAL A 181 -13.33 -16.67 0.03
CA VAL A 181 -12.27 -17.11 -0.90
C VAL A 181 -11.14 -17.87 -0.16
N ILE A 182 -11.12 -17.81 1.17
CA ILE A 182 -10.03 -18.37 2.00
C ILE A 182 -10.39 -19.76 2.54
N GLU A 183 -11.66 -20.15 2.53
CA GLU A 183 -12.12 -21.42 3.11
C GLU A 183 -11.52 -22.66 2.45
N ASP A 184 -11.11 -22.58 1.18
CA ASP A 184 -10.40 -23.67 0.47
C ASP A 184 -8.89 -23.72 0.79
N ALA A 185 -8.40 -22.81 1.59
CA ALA A 185 -6.99 -22.69 1.94
C ALA A 185 -6.66 -23.67 3.09
N LYS A 186 -5.93 -24.74 2.81
CA LYS A 186 -5.32 -25.53 3.88
C LYS A 186 -4.39 -24.64 4.71
N PRO A 187 -4.57 -24.57 6.03
CA PRO A 187 -3.64 -23.80 6.87
C PRO A 187 -2.24 -24.41 6.71
N SER A 188 -1.30 -23.62 6.19
CA SER A 188 0.11 -23.99 6.22
C SER A 188 0.55 -23.93 7.68
N ALA A 189 1.00 -25.05 8.23
CA ALA A 189 1.46 -25.16 9.63
C ALA A 189 2.70 -24.32 9.93
N ALA A 190 3.24 -23.58 8.96
CA ALA A 190 4.49 -22.83 9.06
C ALA A 190 4.36 -21.33 8.71
N ALA A 191 3.15 -20.84 8.51
CA ALA A 191 2.97 -19.45 8.09
C ALA A 191 3.40 -18.46 9.18
N GLN A 192 4.41 -17.66 8.90
CA GLN A 192 4.92 -16.64 9.82
C GLN A 192 4.36 -15.26 9.47
N VAL A 193 3.74 -14.61 10.45
CA VAL A 193 3.40 -13.18 10.34
C VAL A 193 4.62 -12.36 10.75
N VAL A 194 5.15 -11.58 9.81
CA VAL A 194 6.28 -10.70 10.06
C VAL A 194 5.84 -9.25 9.96
N LYS A 195 6.14 -8.47 10.98
CA LYS A 195 5.94 -7.02 10.97
C LYS A 195 7.16 -6.36 10.33
N VAL A 196 6.93 -5.40 9.44
CA VAL A 196 7.99 -4.51 8.97
C VAL A 196 8.47 -3.71 10.17
N LYS A 197 9.62 -4.09 10.75
CA LYS A 197 10.16 -3.43 11.94
C LYS A 197 10.60 -2.01 11.61
N GLN A 198 10.25 -1.07 12.50
CA GLN A 198 10.93 0.22 12.52
C GLN A 198 12.40 -0.01 12.93
N PRO A 199 13.33 0.77 12.34
CA PRO A 199 14.72 0.74 12.76
C PRO A 199 14.89 1.18 14.21
#